data_d5e2fcdfb10fb4842040ecc95a4503c6
#
_entry.id   d5e2fcdfb10fb4842040ecc95a4503c6
#
_cell.length_a   1.000
_cell.length_b   1.000
_cell.length_c   1.000
_cell.angle_alpha   90.00
_cell.angle_beta   90.00
_cell.angle_gamma   90.00
#
_symmetry.space_group_name_H-M   'P 1'
#
loop_
_entity.id
_entity.type
_entity.pdbx_description
1 polymer ?
#
loop_
_entity_poly.entity_id
_entity_poly.type
_entity_poly.pdbx_seq_one_letter_code
_entity_poly.pdbx_strand_id
1 'polypeptide(L)'
;MKENKFYNSLLKGGIATLVLTLFFLFYTVGKSSSQELLIALPFFLIFYFTQFVLGWDPVVNVFAAWNGKKRWKVLLFPTTMLALYFTYLGLNGQNILEGNPGLLVYTLYFPVLVYGLINNPSRKISWIDFTVFVLALFPFNFIGLKQNSELPIHGVGFDAISHVMIILSGVYVFAIVRGLKEVGFVPEINWKSLRTALLVWLAFYGFVFVFGRSVDFIQVVGYRDPVDIMIKTILFTLVTSFLHTALFEELFFRGILQNMLTRRIGQGKSWMVFWLVGFILLLIGAFVVGYTLEGKMKWFPALVTVVLFTSAYFLEKSGKFGMGVYTSLAITGVTFGLVHYHAKSIIYIGLACVAGWAYGYTYNKTKNVFYSALVHALVNTGVLIFGLKMMR
;
A
#
# COMPACT_ATOMS: atom_id res chain seq x y z
N MET A 1 13.15 -9.79 -28.72
CA MET A 1 13.60 -9.34 -27.36
C MET A 1 12.49 -8.73 -26.52
N LYS A 2 11.57 -7.89 -27.04
CA LYS A 2 10.44 -7.33 -26.28
C LYS A 2 9.38 -8.38 -25.91
N GLU A 3 9.05 -9.29 -26.82
CA GLU A 3 8.11 -10.40 -26.56
C GLU A 3 8.58 -11.31 -25.42
N ASN A 4 9.84 -11.70 -25.39
CA ASN A 4 10.38 -12.53 -24.31
C ASN A 4 10.23 -11.87 -22.92
N LYS A 5 10.32 -10.54 -22.82
CA LYS A 5 10.13 -9.83 -21.54
C LYS A 5 8.67 -9.84 -21.12
N PHE A 6 7.73 -9.73 -22.05
CA PHE A 6 6.30 -9.79 -21.75
C PHE A 6 5.90 -11.18 -21.22
N TYR A 7 6.24 -12.24 -21.95
CA TYR A 7 5.97 -13.62 -21.51
C TYR A 7 6.64 -13.95 -20.17
N ASN A 8 7.85 -13.46 -19.94
CA ASN A 8 8.55 -13.65 -18.66
C ASN A 8 7.82 -12.95 -17.49
N SER A 9 7.23 -11.77 -17.75
CA SER A 9 6.39 -11.08 -16.73
C SER A 9 5.13 -11.87 -16.41
N LEU A 10 4.46 -12.44 -17.43
CA LEU A 10 3.29 -13.30 -17.22
C LEU A 10 3.64 -14.57 -16.44
N LEU A 11 4.78 -15.21 -16.78
CA LEU A 11 5.25 -16.40 -16.09
C LEU A 11 5.54 -16.12 -14.61
N LYS A 12 6.29 -15.04 -14.31
CA LYS A 12 6.59 -14.64 -12.92
C LYS A 12 5.33 -14.33 -12.11
N GLY A 13 4.39 -13.61 -12.71
CA GLY A 13 3.09 -13.34 -12.09
C GLY A 13 2.27 -14.61 -11.88
N GLY A 14 2.30 -15.53 -12.86
CA GLY A 14 1.65 -16.84 -12.76
C GLY A 14 2.22 -17.71 -11.62
N ILE A 15 3.56 -17.74 -11.49
CA ILE A 15 4.23 -18.43 -10.37
C ILE A 15 3.81 -17.83 -9.02
N ALA A 16 3.83 -16.50 -8.89
CA ALA A 16 3.41 -15.82 -7.66
C ALA A 16 1.95 -16.15 -7.32
N THR A 17 1.06 -16.15 -8.32
CA THR A 17 -0.35 -16.52 -8.16
C THR A 17 -0.50 -17.98 -7.72
N LEU A 18 0.24 -18.90 -8.34
CA LEU A 18 0.20 -20.32 -7.99
C LEU A 18 0.66 -20.54 -6.54
N VAL A 19 1.77 -19.94 -6.13
CA VAL A 19 2.29 -20.03 -4.76
C VAL A 19 1.25 -19.51 -3.76
N LEU A 20 0.63 -18.37 -4.04
CA LEU A 20 -0.43 -17.82 -3.20
C LEU A 20 -1.67 -18.72 -3.18
N THR A 21 -2.05 -19.31 -4.31
CA THR A 21 -3.18 -20.23 -4.40
C THR A 21 -2.95 -21.49 -3.57
N LEU A 22 -1.74 -22.06 -3.61
CA LEU A 22 -1.39 -23.22 -2.78
C LEU A 22 -1.41 -22.86 -1.30
N PHE A 23 -0.90 -21.68 -0.94
CA PHE A 23 -0.98 -21.18 0.43
C PHE A 23 -2.44 -21.01 0.87
N PHE A 24 -3.28 -20.42 0.04
CA PHE A 24 -4.71 -20.25 0.25
C PHE A 24 -5.41 -21.62 0.48
N LEU A 25 -5.21 -22.57 -0.41
CA LEU A 25 -5.82 -23.91 -0.30
C LEU A 25 -5.39 -24.62 0.99
N PHE A 26 -4.11 -24.48 1.38
CA PHE A 26 -3.61 -25.07 2.62
C PHE A 26 -4.35 -24.55 3.87
N TYR A 27 -4.68 -23.26 3.91
CA TYR A 27 -5.41 -22.66 5.04
C TYR A 27 -6.92 -22.85 5.00
N THR A 28 -7.49 -23.22 3.85
CA THR A 28 -8.93 -23.41 3.66
C THR A 28 -9.38 -24.86 3.87
N VAL A 29 -8.48 -25.79 3.83
CA VAL A 29 -8.80 -27.23 4.04
C VAL A 29 -9.53 -27.40 5.37
N GLY A 30 -10.72 -28.01 5.30
CA GLY A 30 -11.59 -28.24 6.46
C GLY A 30 -12.38 -27.03 6.97
N LYS A 31 -12.26 -25.86 6.32
CA LYS A 31 -12.98 -24.64 6.72
C LYS A 31 -14.04 -24.20 5.70
N SER A 32 -13.85 -24.54 4.44
CA SER A 32 -14.77 -24.21 3.34
C SER A 32 -15.27 -25.46 2.65
N SER A 33 -16.49 -25.42 2.16
CA SER A 33 -17.05 -26.49 1.35
C SER A 33 -16.41 -26.55 -0.04
N SER A 34 -16.47 -27.71 -0.71
CA SER A 34 -15.97 -27.84 -2.08
C SER A 34 -16.70 -26.92 -3.05
N GLN A 35 -17.97 -26.64 -2.82
CA GLN A 35 -18.77 -25.75 -3.66
C GLN A 35 -18.31 -24.28 -3.52
N GLU A 36 -18.08 -23.81 -2.29
CA GLU A 36 -17.54 -22.46 -2.05
C GLU A 36 -16.18 -22.29 -2.70
N LEU A 37 -15.29 -23.27 -2.58
CA LEU A 37 -13.98 -23.23 -3.22
C LEU A 37 -14.09 -23.24 -4.76
N LEU A 38 -15.00 -24.03 -5.33
CA LEU A 38 -15.22 -24.09 -6.77
C LEU A 38 -15.67 -22.73 -7.33
N ILE A 39 -16.51 -22.00 -6.61
CA ILE A 39 -16.96 -20.67 -6.98
C ILE A 39 -15.84 -19.63 -6.79
N ALA A 40 -15.14 -19.65 -5.65
CA ALA A 40 -14.17 -18.63 -5.30
C ALA A 40 -12.87 -18.70 -6.11
N LEU A 41 -12.40 -19.91 -6.41
CA LEU A 41 -11.07 -20.13 -6.99
C LEU A 41 -10.84 -19.45 -8.35
N PRO A 42 -11.77 -19.45 -9.32
CA PRO A 42 -11.59 -18.74 -10.58
C PRO A 42 -11.40 -17.23 -10.39
N PHE A 43 -12.19 -16.61 -9.50
CA PHE A 43 -12.08 -15.17 -9.21
C PHE A 43 -10.78 -14.86 -8.48
N PHE A 44 -10.39 -15.67 -7.51
CA PHE A 44 -9.11 -15.57 -6.83
C PHE A 44 -7.95 -15.59 -7.85
N LEU A 45 -7.93 -16.58 -8.74
CA LEU A 45 -6.89 -16.70 -9.76
C LEU A 45 -6.85 -15.49 -10.69
N ILE A 46 -7.99 -15.00 -11.18
CA ILE A 46 -8.05 -13.85 -12.09
C ILE A 46 -7.57 -12.57 -11.39
N PHE A 47 -8.07 -12.28 -10.18
CA PHE A 47 -7.73 -11.06 -9.46
C PHE A 47 -6.26 -11.03 -9.05
N TYR A 48 -5.74 -12.10 -8.44
CA TYR A 48 -4.34 -12.14 -8.00
C TYR A 48 -3.34 -12.28 -9.14
N PHE A 49 -3.70 -13.02 -10.20
CA PHE A 49 -2.87 -13.03 -11.42
C PHE A 49 -2.76 -11.62 -12.00
N THR A 50 -3.88 -10.90 -12.12
CA THR A 50 -3.88 -9.52 -12.59
C THR A 50 -3.06 -8.62 -11.66
N GLN A 51 -3.19 -8.77 -10.34
CA GLN A 51 -2.43 -8.01 -9.35
C GLN A 51 -0.90 -8.22 -9.49
N PHE A 52 -0.47 -9.44 -9.73
CA PHE A 52 0.95 -9.75 -9.84
C PHE A 52 1.55 -9.48 -11.23
N VAL A 53 0.71 -9.21 -12.23
CA VAL A 53 1.15 -8.98 -13.61
C VAL A 53 1.04 -7.52 -14.03
N LEU A 54 0.01 -6.80 -13.57
CA LEU A 54 -0.37 -5.48 -14.12
C LEU A 54 0.73 -4.42 -13.98
N GLY A 55 1.55 -4.48 -12.93
CA GLY A 55 2.59 -3.48 -12.66
C GLY A 55 3.90 -3.65 -13.44
N TRP A 56 4.10 -4.75 -14.17
CA TRP A 56 5.30 -4.97 -14.95
C TRP A 56 5.38 -4.04 -16.16
N ASP A 57 6.51 -3.37 -16.38
CA ASP A 57 6.70 -2.43 -17.50
C ASP A 57 6.27 -2.98 -18.87
N PRO A 58 6.56 -4.24 -19.27
CA PRO A 58 6.09 -4.77 -20.54
C PRO A 58 4.56 -4.82 -20.63
N VAL A 59 3.87 -5.16 -19.53
CA VAL A 59 2.41 -5.23 -19.46
C VAL A 59 1.81 -3.82 -19.45
N VAL A 60 2.35 -2.91 -18.63
CA VAL A 60 1.99 -1.49 -18.61
C VAL A 60 2.06 -0.89 -20.01
N ASN A 61 3.13 -1.15 -20.76
CA ASN A 61 3.31 -0.62 -22.11
C ASN A 61 2.30 -1.19 -23.12
N VAL A 62 1.93 -2.48 -23.01
CA VAL A 62 0.90 -3.10 -23.85
C VAL A 62 -0.46 -2.45 -23.60
N PHE A 63 -0.86 -2.33 -22.33
CA PHE A 63 -2.13 -1.69 -21.98
C PHE A 63 -2.16 -0.20 -22.36
N ALA A 64 -1.08 0.54 -22.14
CA ALA A 64 -0.97 1.94 -22.53
C ALA A 64 -1.09 2.13 -24.05
N ALA A 65 -0.42 1.29 -24.83
CA ALA A 65 -0.52 1.30 -26.29
C ALA A 65 -1.92 0.91 -26.80
N TRP A 66 -2.57 -0.03 -26.11
CA TRP A 66 -3.93 -0.44 -26.45
C TRP A 66 -4.96 0.65 -26.14
N ASN A 67 -4.85 1.30 -24.99
CA ASN A 67 -5.68 2.44 -24.57
C ASN A 67 -5.51 3.64 -25.52
N GLY A 68 -4.28 3.90 -25.99
CA GLY A 68 -3.97 5.00 -26.90
C GLY A 68 -4.64 4.92 -28.27
N LYS A 69 -5.12 3.74 -28.69
CA LYS A 69 -5.79 3.56 -29.99
C LYS A 69 -7.19 4.22 -30.03
N LYS A 70 -7.93 4.19 -28.93
CA LYS A 70 -9.27 4.82 -28.79
C LYS A 70 -9.50 5.15 -27.31
N ARG A 71 -9.86 6.40 -26.99
CA ARG A 71 -10.00 6.90 -25.60
C ARG A 71 -10.95 6.08 -24.72
N TRP A 72 -12.07 5.63 -25.27
CA TRP A 72 -13.05 4.85 -24.51
C TRP A 72 -12.52 3.51 -23.98
N LYS A 73 -11.45 2.99 -24.57
CA LYS A 73 -10.84 1.71 -24.12
C LYS A 73 -10.33 1.75 -22.70
N VAL A 74 -10.00 2.93 -22.18
CA VAL A 74 -9.60 3.09 -20.77
C VAL A 74 -10.69 2.64 -19.79
N LEU A 75 -11.96 2.63 -20.22
CA LEU A 75 -13.09 2.21 -19.39
C LEU A 75 -13.24 0.68 -19.33
N LEU A 76 -12.65 -0.06 -20.26
CA LEU A 76 -12.85 -1.51 -20.33
C LEU A 76 -12.28 -2.23 -19.11
N PHE A 77 -11.12 -1.80 -18.60
CA PHE A 77 -10.53 -2.43 -17.42
C PHE A 77 -11.43 -2.30 -16.18
N PRO A 78 -11.84 -1.11 -15.73
CA PRO A 78 -12.75 -0.99 -14.60
C PRO A 78 -14.10 -1.68 -14.84
N THR A 79 -14.63 -1.66 -16.07
CA THR A 79 -15.87 -2.37 -16.43
C THR A 79 -15.70 -3.89 -16.26
N THR A 80 -14.59 -4.45 -16.73
CA THR A 80 -14.30 -5.88 -16.57
C THR A 80 -14.18 -6.26 -15.09
N MET A 81 -13.50 -5.45 -14.28
CA MET A 81 -13.37 -5.68 -12.84
C MET A 81 -14.73 -5.68 -12.15
N LEU A 82 -15.59 -4.70 -12.46
CA LEU A 82 -16.94 -4.65 -11.88
C LEU A 82 -17.82 -5.82 -12.35
N ALA A 83 -17.74 -6.19 -13.64
CA ALA A 83 -18.49 -7.33 -14.13
C ALA A 83 -18.10 -8.63 -13.42
N LEU A 84 -16.80 -8.88 -13.23
CA LEU A 84 -16.30 -10.01 -12.46
C LEU A 84 -16.78 -9.98 -10.99
N TYR A 85 -16.73 -8.80 -10.37
CA TYR A 85 -17.16 -8.61 -8.99
C TYR A 85 -18.65 -8.92 -8.81
N PHE A 86 -19.51 -8.33 -9.66
CA PHE A 86 -20.95 -8.57 -9.58
C PHE A 86 -21.32 -10.01 -9.93
N THR A 87 -20.60 -10.65 -10.87
CA THR A 87 -20.78 -12.08 -11.17
C THR A 87 -20.44 -12.92 -9.93
N TYR A 88 -19.33 -12.61 -9.25
CA TYR A 88 -18.96 -13.30 -8.02
C TYR A 88 -20.03 -13.13 -6.92
N LEU A 89 -20.54 -11.91 -6.70
CA LEU A 89 -21.62 -11.66 -5.74
C LEU A 89 -22.87 -12.48 -6.07
N GLY A 90 -23.29 -12.45 -7.32
CA GLY A 90 -24.48 -13.19 -7.79
C GLY A 90 -24.37 -14.70 -7.61
N LEU A 91 -23.19 -15.29 -7.91
CA LEU A 91 -22.94 -16.72 -7.72
C LEU A 91 -22.94 -17.12 -6.24
N ASN A 92 -22.60 -16.22 -5.33
CA ASN A 92 -22.65 -16.44 -3.89
C ASN A 92 -24.01 -16.05 -3.26
N GLY A 93 -25.01 -15.70 -4.06
CA GLY A 93 -26.32 -15.29 -3.55
C GLY A 93 -26.32 -14.00 -2.73
N GLN A 94 -25.26 -13.17 -2.88
CA GLN A 94 -25.14 -11.91 -2.15
C GLN A 94 -25.90 -10.79 -2.87
N ASN A 95 -26.45 -9.86 -2.09
CA ASN A 95 -27.15 -8.72 -2.65
C ASN A 95 -26.15 -7.72 -3.28
N ILE A 96 -26.24 -7.53 -4.58
CA ILE A 96 -25.36 -6.63 -5.36
C ILE A 96 -25.46 -5.18 -4.89
N LEU A 97 -26.59 -4.76 -4.34
CA LEU A 97 -26.83 -3.38 -3.87
C LEU A 97 -26.38 -3.15 -2.42
N GLU A 98 -25.96 -4.17 -1.72
CA GLU A 98 -25.45 -4.06 -0.38
C GLU A 98 -24.03 -3.45 -0.37
N GLY A 99 -23.68 -2.60 0.62
CA GLY A 99 -22.34 -2.05 0.80
C GLY A 99 -21.93 -0.89 -0.08
N ASN A 100 -22.87 -0.11 -0.56
CA ASN A 100 -22.60 1.10 -1.34
C ASN A 100 -21.82 0.85 -2.64
N PRO A 101 -22.34 0.03 -3.58
CA PRO A 101 -21.67 -0.23 -4.85
C PRO A 101 -21.38 1.04 -5.66
N GLY A 102 -22.16 2.10 -5.46
CA GLY A 102 -21.93 3.41 -6.08
C GLY A 102 -20.60 4.04 -5.69
N LEU A 103 -20.13 3.87 -4.45
CA LEU A 103 -18.82 4.37 -4.02
C LEU A 103 -17.67 3.57 -4.66
N LEU A 104 -17.85 2.25 -4.84
CA LEU A 104 -16.89 1.43 -5.56
C LEU A 104 -16.82 1.83 -7.03
N VAL A 105 -17.97 2.02 -7.70
CA VAL A 105 -18.05 2.53 -9.08
C VAL A 105 -17.35 3.88 -9.17
N TYR A 106 -17.62 4.81 -8.26
CA TYR A 106 -16.94 6.11 -8.23
C TYR A 106 -15.42 5.94 -8.12
N THR A 107 -14.93 5.15 -7.17
CA THR A 107 -13.48 4.94 -6.95
C THR A 107 -12.78 4.37 -8.19
N LEU A 108 -13.44 3.49 -8.93
CA LEU A 108 -12.89 2.88 -10.13
C LEU A 108 -12.96 3.79 -11.36
N TYR A 109 -14.04 4.51 -11.55
CA TYR A 109 -14.25 5.29 -12.78
C TYR A 109 -13.81 6.74 -12.70
N PHE A 110 -13.96 7.41 -11.56
CA PHE A 110 -13.63 8.84 -11.42
C PHE A 110 -12.21 9.16 -11.91
N PRO A 111 -11.13 8.51 -11.43
CA PRO A 111 -9.78 8.87 -11.85
C PRO A 111 -9.50 8.48 -13.31
N VAL A 112 -10.11 7.39 -13.79
CA VAL A 112 -9.99 6.97 -15.20
C VAL A 112 -10.63 7.98 -16.15
N LEU A 113 -11.82 8.50 -15.81
CA LEU A 113 -12.51 9.51 -16.58
C LEU A 113 -11.73 10.82 -16.61
N VAL A 114 -11.25 11.29 -15.47
CA VAL A 114 -10.46 12.54 -15.39
C VAL A 114 -9.21 12.44 -16.26
N TYR A 115 -8.41 11.38 -16.13
CA TYR A 115 -7.21 11.22 -16.95
C TYR A 115 -7.49 10.90 -18.41
N GLY A 116 -8.58 10.19 -18.70
CA GLY A 116 -9.05 9.96 -20.07
C GLY A 116 -9.43 11.25 -20.79
N LEU A 117 -10.04 12.22 -20.09
CA LEU A 117 -10.36 13.56 -20.62
C LEU A 117 -9.12 14.40 -20.85
N ILE A 118 -8.17 14.43 -19.89
CA ILE A 118 -6.92 15.18 -20.00
C ILE A 118 -6.04 14.64 -21.14
N ASN A 119 -6.01 13.34 -21.33
CA ASN A 119 -5.29 12.62 -22.41
C ASN A 119 -3.87 13.12 -22.70
N ASN A 120 -3.10 13.42 -21.67
CA ASN A 120 -1.69 13.81 -21.78
C ASN A 120 -0.84 13.04 -20.74
N PRO A 121 -0.50 11.77 -20.98
CA PRO A 121 0.26 10.94 -20.04
C PRO A 121 1.70 11.44 -19.82
N SER A 122 2.26 12.17 -20.77
CA SER A 122 3.65 12.70 -20.67
C SER A 122 3.74 14.03 -19.95
N ARG A 123 2.62 14.66 -19.57
CA ARG A 123 2.62 15.94 -18.88
C ARG A 123 3.34 15.87 -17.53
N LYS A 124 3.91 16.97 -17.11
CA LYS A 124 4.53 17.12 -15.78
C LYS A 124 3.51 16.87 -14.68
N ILE A 125 3.97 16.39 -13.52
CA ILE A 125 3.12 16.25 -12.33
C ILE A 125 2.61 17.62 -11.89
N SER A 126 1.31 17.74 -11.69
CA SER A 126 0.60 18.97 -11.35
C SER A 126 -0.32 18.77 -10.14
N TRP A 127 -0.93 19.82 -9.65
CA TRP A 127 -1.90 19.74 -8.55
C TRP A 127 -3.13 18.89 -8.89
N ILE A 128 -3.49 18.80 -10.18
CA ILE A 128 -4.58 17.91 -10.64
C ILE A 128 -4.29 16.45 -10.26
N ASP A 129 -3.03 16.01 -10.35
CA ASP A 129 -2.66 14.63 -9.99
C ASP A 129 -2.90 14.35 -8.51
N PHE A 130 -2.58 15.30 -7.63
CA PHE A 130 -2.84 15.18 -6.19
C PHE A 130 -4.33 15.27 -5.87
N THR A 131 -5.07 16.16 -6.55
CA THR A 131 -6.53 16.27 -6.38
C THR A 131 -7.21 14.97 -6.80
N VAL A 132 -6.85 14.40 -7.95
CA VAL A 132 -7.39 13.11 -8.40
C VAL A 132 -7.06 12.00 -7.42
N PHE A 133 -5.82 11.97 -6.90
CA PHE A 133 -5.40 10.99 -5.90
C PHE A 133 -6.26 11.07 -4.63
N VAL A 134 -6.42 12.27 -4.05
CA VAL A 134 -7.21 12.46 -2.84
C VAL A 134 -8.68 12.12 -3.08
N LEU A 135 -9.28 12.62 -4.15
CA LEU A 135 -10.69 12.38 -4.44
C LEU A 135 -10.97 10.91 -4.78
N ALA A 136 -10.06 10.21 -5.47
CA ALA A 136 -10.24 8.79 -5.76
C ALA A 136 -10.25 7.92 -4.50
N LEU A 137 -9.45 8.29 -3.47
CA LEU A 137 -9.38 7.56 -2.22
C LEU A 137 -10.39 8.06 -1.16
N PHE A 138 -11.06 9.17 -1.42
CA PHE A 138 -12.00 9.78 -0.46
C PHE A 138 -13.09 8.82 0.02
N PRO A 139 -13.79 8.06 -0.86
CA PRO A 139 -14.82 7.13 -0.40
C PRO A 139 -14.27 6.04 0.51
N PHE A 140 -13.09 5.53 0.22
CA PHE A 140 -12.46 4.46 0.99
C PHE A 140 -12.05 4.95 2.39
N ASN A 141 -11.35 6.10 2.46
CA ASN A 141 -10.75 6.56 3.69
C ASN A 141 -11.71 7.33 4.61
N PHE A 142 -12.70 8.05 4.04
CA PHE A 142 -13.55 8.98 4.80
C PHE A 142 -15.00 8.55 4.91
N ILE A 143 -15.51 7.79 3.97
CA ILE A 143 -16.92 7.33 3.99
C ILE A 143 -17.01 5.89 4.51
N GLY A 144 -15.90 5.16 4.54
CA GLY A 144 -15.86 3.77 4.98
C GLY A 144 -16.59 2.87 3.98
N LEU A 145 -16.00 2.65 2.81
CA LEU A 145 -16.51 1.72 1.81
C LEU A 145 -16.63 0.34 2.47
N LYS A 146 -17.85 -0.07 2.81
CA LYS A 146 -18.08 -1.41 3.37
C LYS A 146 -17.75 -2.45 2.32
N GLN A 147 -16.94 -3.39 2.72
CA GLN A 147 -16.57 -4.55 1.92
C GLN A 147 -17.61 -5.64 2.18
N ASN A 148 -18.38 -6.00 1.17
CA ASN A 148 -19.48 -6.95 1.33
C ASN A 148 -19.17 -8.36 0.89
N SER A 149 -18.05 -8.55 0.22
CA SER A 149 -17.69 -9.89 -0.29
C SER A 149 -16.27 -10.20 0.12
N GLU A 150 -16.14 -10.91 1.20
CA GLU A 150 -14.95 -11.70 1.44
C GLU A 150 -14.97 -12.89 0.47
N LEU A 151 -13.81 -13.30 -0.02
CA LEU A 151 -13.68 -14.65 -0.56
C LEU A 151 -14.21 -15.59 0.52
N PRO A 152 -15.00 -16.62 0.18
CA PRO A 152 -15.75 -17.43 1.16
C PRO A 152 -14.80 -18.30 1.98
N ILE A 153 -14.09 -17.65 2.90
CA ILE A 153 -13.17 -18.29 3.80
C ILE A 153 -13.43 -17.69 5.15
N HIS A 154 -14.41 -18.27 5.82
CA HIS A 154 -14.74 -17.87 7.17
C HIS A 154 -13.48 -17.86 8.05
N GLY A 155 -13.11 -16.67 8.55
CA GLY A 155 -12.03 -16.49 9.51
C GLY A 155 -10.61 -16.45 8.92
N VAL A 156 -10.43 -16.36 7.60
CA VAL A 156 -9.09 -16.31 6.98
C VAL A 156 -8.72 -14.91 6.46
N GLY A 157 -9.65 -13.93 6.44
CA GLY A 157 -9.32 -12.52 6.13
C GLY A 157 -8.57 -12.31 4.80
N PHE A 158 -8.72 -13.22 3.85
CA PHE A 158 -8.35 -12.96 2.48
C PHE A 158 -9.30 -11.91 1.96
N ASP A 159 -8.73 -10.86 1.49
CA ASP A 159 -9.35 -9.62 1.15
C ASP A 159 -10.66 -9.72 0.45
N ALA A 160 -11.50 -8.87 0.87
CA ALA A 160 -12.63 -8.45 0.07
C ALA A 160 -12.13 -8.16 -1.35
N ILE A 161 -12.72 -8.79 -2.35
CA ILE A 161 -12.38 -8.58 -3.76
C ILE A 161 -12.38 -7.09 -4.10
N SER A 162 -13.27 -6.30 -3.49
CA SER A 162 -13.32 -4.84 -3.63
C SER A 162 -11.99 -4.15 -3.28
N HIS A 163 -11.28 -4.63 -2.26
CA HIS A 163 -9.98 -4.09 -1.86
C HIS A 163 -8.91 -4.37 -2.93
N VAL A 164 -8.85 -5.59 -3.43
CA VAL A 164 -7.97 -5.97 -4.55
C VAL A 164 -8.28 -5.13 -5.80
N MET A 165 -9.56 -4.88 -6.09
CA MET A 165 -9.99 -4.02 -7.20
C MET A 165 -9.48 -2.60 -7.05
N ILE A 166 -9.47 -2.02 -5.85
CA ILE A 166 -8.95 -0.67 -5.60
C ILE A 166 -7.43 -0.64 -5.83
N ILE A 167 -6.69 -1.66 -5.37
CA ILE A 167 -5.27 -1.81 -5.67
C ILE A 167 -5.02 -1.85 -7.19
N LEU A 168 -5.75 -2.71 -7.89
CA LEU A 168 -5.66 -2.84 -9.35
C LEU A 168 -6.01 -1.55 -10.08
N SER A 169 -7.04 -0.83 -9.60
CA SER A 169 -7.40 0.49 -10.11
C SER A 169 -6.28 1.49 -9.92
N GLY A 170 -5.64 1.51 -8.74
CA GLY A 170 -4.50 2.38 -8.47
C GLY A 170 -3.35 2.16 -9.45
N VAL A 171 -2.96 0.90 -9.68
CA VAL A 171 -1.92 0.56 -10.66
C VAL A 171 -2.35 0.95 -12.08
N TYR A 172 -3.57 0.57 -12.48
CA TYR A 172 -4.09 0.86 -13.82
C TYR A 172 -4.17 2.37 -14.09
N VAL A 173 -4.77 3.11 -13.18
CA VAL A 173 -4.96 4.56 -13.32
C VAL A 173 -3.62 5.29 -13.36
N PHE A 174 -2.77 5.08 -12.37
CA PHE A 174 -1.57 5.90 -12.25
C PHE A 174 -0.42 5.41 -13.12
N ALA A 175 -0.16 4.10 -13.21
CA ALA A 175 0.93 3.61 -14.05
C ALA A 175 0.56 3.57 -15.54
N ILE A 176 -0.67 3.15 -15.90
CA ILE A 176 -1.05 2.92 -17.30
C ILE A 176 -1.74 4.15 -17.90
N VAL A 177 -2.85 4.62 -17.32
CA VAL A 177 -3.64 5.72 -17.92
C VAL A 177 -2.91 7.05 -17.74
N ARG A 178 -2.42 7.35 -16.53
CA ARG A 178 -1.65 8.58 -16.22
C ARG A 178 -0.22 8.51 -16.74
N GLY A 179 0.35 7.32 -16.89
CA GLY A 179 1.73 7.13 -17.30
C GLY A 179 2.77 7.52 -16.25
N LEU A 180 2.45 7.39 -14.95
CA LEU A 180 3.40 7.60 -13.87
C LEU A 180 4.47 6.50 -13.90
N LYS A 181 5.72 6.88 -14.08
CA LYS A 181 6.85 5.95 -14.12
C LYS A 181 7.27 5.52 -12.72
N GLU A 182 7.87 4.35 -12.62
CA GLU A 182 8.46 3.82 -11.38
C GLU A 182 7.44 3.67 -10.23
N VAL A 183 6.19 3.30 -10.53
CA VAL A 183 5.23 2.92 -9.49
C VAL A 183 5.75 1.70 -8.71
N GLY A 184 6.45 0.79 -9.40
CA GLY A 184 7.18 -0.31 -8.78
C GLY A 184 6.29 -1.40 -8.18
N PHE A 185 5.11 -1.61 -8.75
CA PHE A 185 4.19 -2.65 -8.27
C PHE A 185 4.47 -3.98 -8.99
N VAL A 186 5.57 -4.65 -8.64
CA VAL A 186 6.01 -5.90 -9.28
C VAL A 186 6.52 -6.93 -8.26
N PRO A 187 6.03 -8.18 -8.30
CA PRO A 187 6.48 -9.27 -7.44
C PRO A 187 7.81 -9.84 -7.95
N GLU A 188 8.87 -9.08 -7.84
CA GLU A 188 10.21 -9.48 -8.29
C GLU A 188 11.08 -9.87 -7.10
N ILE A 189 11.73 -11.04 -7.17
CA ILE A 189 12.70 -11.48 -6.18
C ILE A 189 14.09 -10.97 -6.57
N ASN A 190 14.64 -10.08 -5.73
CA ASN A 190 15.98 -9.54 -5.85
C ASN A 190 16.66 -9.55 -4.47
N TRP A 191 17.75 -10.30 -4.35
CA TRP A 191 18.43 -10.50 -3.07
C TRP A 191 18.99 -9.21 -2.45
N LYS A 192 19.44 -8.26 -3.26
CA LYS A 192 19.93 -6.97 -2.77
C LYS A 192 18.77 -6.15 -2.16
N SER A 193 17.62 -6.16 -2.82
CA SER A 193 16.41 -5.48 -2.35
C SER A 193 15.84 -6.16 -1.09
N LEU A 194 15.82 -7.49 -1.08
CA LEU A 194 15.41 -8.27 0.09
C LEU A 194 16.30 -7.99 1.31
N ARG A 195 17.62 -8.01 1.12
CA ARG A 195 18.57 -7.64 2.17
C ARG A 195 18.32 -6.22 2.69
N THR A 196 18.06 -5.26 1.79
CA THR A 196 17.75 -3.88 2.17
C THR A 196 16.49 -3.85 3.03
N ALA A 197 15.42 -4.53 2.62
CA ALA A 197 14.17 -4.59 3.37
C ALA A 197 14.36 -5.19 4.76
N LEU A 198 15.06 -6.32 4.87
CA LEU A 198 15.34 -6.98 6.16
C LEU A 198 16.19 -6.10 7.09
N LEU A 199 17.22 -5.44 6.59
CA LEU A 199 18.05 -4.55 7.39
C LEU A 199 17.28 -3.32 7.88
N VAL A 200 16.42 -2.73 7.03
CA VAL A 200 15.57 -1.60 7.42
C VAL A 200 14.56 -2.04 8.46
N TRP A 201 13.93 -3.21 8.30
CA TRP A 201 13.02 -3.78 9.28
C TRP A 201 13.69 -3.99 10.64
N LEU A 202 14.86 -4.65 10.65
CA LEU A 202 15.60 -4.92 11.89
C LEU A 202 16.01 -3.61 12.59
N ALA A 203 16.52 -2.64 11.85
CA ALA A 203 16.89 -1.33 12.41
C ALA A 203 15.69 -0.60 13.00
N PHE A 204 14.58 -0.55 12.26
CA PHE A 204 13.34 0.09 12.73
C PHE A 204 12.78 -0.66 13.96
N TYR A 205 12.67 -1.98 13.87
CA TYR A 205 12.09 -2.77 14.95
C TYR A 205 12.95 -2.77 16.22
N GLY A 206 14.27 -2.76 16.06
CA GLY A 206 15.21 -2.55 17.17
C GLY A 206 15.01 -1.20 17.87
N PHE A 207 14.83 -0.13 17.07
CA PHE A 207 14.49 1.19 17.61
C PHE A 207 13.14 1.17 18.36
N VAL A 208 12.09 0.60 17.74
CA VAL A 208 10.74 0.48 18.34
C VAL A 208 10.80 -0.32 19.64
N PHE A 209 11.59 -1.40 19.69
CA PHE A 209 11.75 -2.21 20.89
C PHE A 209 12.40 -1.42 22.02
N VAL A 210 13.56 -0.80 21.77
CA VAL A 210 14.29 -0.02 22.78
C VAL A 210 13.45 1.16 23.28
N PHE A 211 12.94 1.97 22.36
CA PHE A 211 12.10 3.11 22.70
C PHE A 211 10.78 2.68 23.36
N GLY A 212 10.09 1.71 22.80
CA GLY A 212 8.80 1.24 23.33
C GLY A 212 8.91 0.64 24.74
N ARG A 213 10.04 -0.02 25.04
CA ARG A 213 10.35 -0.49 26.40
C ARG A 213 10.62 0.67 27.36
N SER A 214 11.35 1.69 26.95
CA SER A 214 11.68 2.86 27.79
C SER A 214 10.48 3.71 28.20
N VAL A 215 9.38 3.62 27.41
CA VAL A 215 8.13 4.38 27.64
C VAL A 215 6.95 3.47 28.03
N ASP A 216 7.19 2.23 28.40
CA ASP A 216 6.19 1.22 28.77
C ASP A 216 5.12 0.95 27.69
N PHE A 217 5.45 1.24 26.44
CA PHE A 217 4.57 0.96 25.28
C PHE A 217 4.65 -0.50 24.81
N ILE A 218 5.76 -1.19 25.08
CA ILE A 218 5.98 -2.59 24.71
C ILE A 218 6.29 -3.43 25.95
N GLN A 219 5.63 -4.58 26.07
CA GLN A 219 5.92 -5.60 27.06
C GLN A 219 6.33 -6.91 26.39
N VAL A 220 7.29 -7.62 26.95
CA VAL A 220 7.65 -8.99 26.56
C VAL A 220 6.74 -9.95 27.30
N VAL A 221 5.91 -10.68 26.57
CA VAL A 221 4.94 -11.63 27.14
C VAL A 221 5.32 -13.10 26.85
N GLY A 222 6.27 -13.31 25.95
CA GLY A 222 6.66 -14.64 25.49
C GLY A 222 5.58 -15.34 24.66
N TYR A 223 5.82 -16.62 24.42
CA TYR A 223 4.90 -17.46 23.65
C TYR A 223 4.15 -18.39 24.59
N ARG A 224 2.86 -18.56 24.38
CA ARG A 224 1.98 -19.45 25.16
C ARG A 224 1.51 -20.65 24.37
N ASP A 225 1.45 -20.51 23.03
CA ASP A 225 0.96 -21.56 22.14
C ASP A 225 2.08 -22.55 21.75
N PRO A 226 1.73 -23.80 21.39
CA PRO A 226 2.65 -24.73 20.76
C PRO A 226 3.36 -24.14 19.52
N VAL A 227 4.60 -24.53 19.30
CA VAL A 227 5.47 -23.96 18.27
C VAL A 227 4.86 -24.05 16.87
N ASP A 228 4.20 -25.14 16.53
CA ASP A 228 3.55 -25.36 15.23
C ASP A 228 2.36 -24.41 15.02
N ILE A 229 1.56 -24.15 16.04
CA ILE A 229 0.45 -23.18 16.02
C ILE A 229 1.02 -21.77 15.88
N MET A 230 2.05 -21.46 16.65
CA MET A 230 2.72 -20.15 16.57
C MET A 230 3.27 -19.87 15.17
N ILE A 231 4.01 -20.81 14.57
CA ILE A 231 4.55 -20.66 13.22
C ILE A 231 3.44 -20.45 12.21
N LYS A 232 2.37 -21.27 12.25
CA LYS A 232 1.20 -21.12 11.37
C LYS A 232 0.58 -19.73 11.51
N THR A 233 0.38 -19.25 12.74
CA THR A 233 -0.20 -17.94 13.02
C THR A 233 0.68 -16.82 12.49
N ILE A 234 2.01 -16.88 12.71
CA ILE A 234 2.96 -15.88 12.20
C ILE A 234 2.94 -15.84 10.67
N LEU A 235 3.04 -16.99 10.00
CA LEU A 235 3.02 -17.06 8.53
C LEU A 235 1.71 -16.54 7.96
N PHE A 236 0.60 -16.92 8.55
CA PHE A 236 -0.72 -16.46 8.14
C PHE A 236 -0.86 -14.94 8.29
N THR A 237 -0.52 -14.42 9.48
CA THR A 237 -0.58 -12.98 9.75
C THR A 237 0.36 -12.18 8.83
N LEU A 238 1.54 -12.71 8.54
CA LEU A 238 2.48 -12.07 7.62
C LEU A 238 1.90 -11.96 6.20
N VAL A 239 1.37 -13.07 5.67
CA VAL A 239 0.81 -13.08 4.31
C VAL A 239 -0.45 -12.22 4.22
N THR A 240 -1.35 -12.31 5.18
CA THR A 240 -2.58 -11.49 5.19
C THR A 240 -2.28 -10.01 5.39
N SER A 241 -1.39 -9.66 6.34
CA SER A 241 -0.94 -8.27 6.52
C SER A 241 -0.25 -7.73 5.26
N PHE A 242 0.56 -8.56 4.59
CA PHE A 242 1.23 -8.17 3.35
C PHE A 242 0.23 -7.87 2.22
N LEU A 243 -0.71 -8.78 1.96
CA LEU A 243 -1.66 -8.64 0.85
C LEU A 243 -2.75 -7.60 1.13
N HIS A 244 -3.29 -7.61 2.35
CA HIS A 244 -4.43 -6.78 2.71
C HIS A 244 -4.03 -5.34 3.01
N THR A 245 -3.16 -5.13 3.98
CA THR A 245 -2.85 -3.79 4.49
C THR A 245 -1.64 -3.20 3.78
N ALA A 246 -0.52 -3.95 3.79
CA ALA A 246 0.76 -3.39 3.39
C ALA A 246 0.84 -3.07 1.89
N LEU A 247 0.41 -3.98 1.00
CA LEU A 247 0.45 -3.71 -0.44
C LEU A 247 -0.45 -2.52 -0.83
N PHE A 248 -1.61 -2.40 -0.20
CA PHE A 248 -2.51 -1.28 -0.42
C PHE A 248 -1.86 0.04 0.02
N GLU A 249 -1.45 0.12 1.28
CA GLU A 249 -0.90 1.36 1.82
C GLU A 249 0.40 1.76 1.14
N GLU A 250 1.29 0.80 0.87
CA GLU A 250 2.56 1.11 0.23
C GLU A 250 2.41 1.46 -1.27
N LEU A 251 1.43 0.90 -1.98
CA LEU A 251 1.12 1.35 -3.34
C LEU A 251 0.71 2.83 -3.33
N PHE A 252 -0.25 3.20 -2.49
CA PHE A 252 -0.78 4.55 -2.49
C PHE A 252 0.19 5.57 -1.88
N PHE A 253 0.84 5.23 -0.76
CA PHE A 253 1.79 6.16 -0.13
C PHE A 253 3.14 6.23 -0.82
N ARG A 254 3.71 5.11 -1.33
CA ARG A 254 5.07 5.08 -1.90
C ARG A 254 5.04 5.07 -3.42
N GLY A 255 4.37 4.08 -4.00
CA GLY A 255 4.30 3.93 -5.46
C GLY A 255 3.66 5.14 -6.15
N ILE A 256 2.67 5.79 -5.51
CA ILE A 256 1.94 6.90 -6.11
C ILE A 256 2.28 8.23 -5.43
N LEU A 257 1.90 8.48 -4.18
CA LEU A 257 2.00 9.80 -3.54
C LEU A 257 3.45 10.27 -3.40
N GLN A 258 4.33 9.47 -2.78
CA GLN A 258 5.75 9.81 -2.62
C GLN A 258 6.43 9.99 -3.99
N ASN A 259 6.15 9.13 -4.95
CA ASN A 259 6.67 9.21 -6.31
C ASN A 259 6.21 10.51 -7.01
N MET A 260 4.92 10.85 -6.94
CA MET A 260 4.41 12.11 -7.50
C MET A 260 5.06 13.33 -6.82
N LEU A 261 5.17 13.34 -5.48
CA LEU A 261 5.82 14.42 -4.74
C LEU A 261 7.29 14.57 -5.15
N THR A 262 8.05 13.48 -5.18
CA THR A 262 9.46 13.48 -5.63
C THR A 262 9.59 14.11 -7.02
N ARG A 263 8.76 13.68 -7.96
CA ARG A 263 8.77 14.22 -9.33
C ARG A 263 8.32 15.67 -9.38
N ARG A 264 7.31 16.05 -8.63
CA ARG A 264 6.82 17.44 -8.57
C ARG A 264 7.89 18.39 -8.03
N ILE A 265 8.55 18.01 -6.94
CA ILE A 265 9.63 18.79 -6.33
C ILE A 265 10.83 18.87 -7.29
N GLY A 266 11.22 17.73 -7.88
CA GLY A 266 12.34 17.66 -8.84
C GLY A 266 12.12 18.46 -10.14
N GLN A 267 10.88 18.79 -10.49
CA GLN A 267 10.55 19.65 -11.63
C GLN A 267 10.67 21.16 -11.30
N GLY A 268 10.75 21.51 -10.03
CA GLY A 268 10.85 22.88 -9.55
C GLY A 268 12.29 23.37 -9.46
N LYS A 269 12.45 24.69 -9.21
CA LYS A 269 13.77 25.31 -8.97
C LYS A 269 14.22 25.20 -7.52
N SER A 270 13.32 24.90 -6.59
CA SER A 270 13.62 24.84 -5.16
C SER A 270 12.74 23.80 -4.46
N TRP A 271 13.39 22.87 -3.78
CA TRP A 271 12.74 21.92 -2.89
C TRP A 271 12.34 22.55 -1.55
N MET A 272 13.00 23.67 -1.19
CA MET A 272 12.85 24.34 0.11
C MET A 272 11.41 24.77 0.38
N VAL A 273 10.69 25.23 -0.64
CA VAL A 273 9.29 25.65 -0.47
C VAL A 273 8.42 24.46 -0.07
N PHE A 274 8.58 23.33 -0.73
CA PHE A 274 7.84 22.12 -0.38
C PHE A 274 8.21 21.59 1.01
N TRP A 275 9.50 21.67 1.34
CA TRP A 275 9.99 21.29 2.67
C TRP A 275 9.38 22.20 3.75
N LEU A 276 9.45 23.54 3.59
CA LEU A 276 8.94 24.49 4.57
C LEU A 276 7.42 24.39 4.75
N VAL A 277 6.67 24.41 3.65
CA VAL A 277 5.20 24.29 3.69
C VAL A 277 4.77 22.94 4.28
N GLY A 278 5.39 21.85 3.81
CA GLY A 278 5.12 20.51 4.36
C GLY A 278 5.46 20.41 5.85
N PHE A 279 6.60 20.98 6.28
CA PHE A 279 7.00 21.01 7.68
C PHE A 279 5.99 21.75 8.55
N ILE A 280 5.61 22.97 8.16
CA ILE A 280 4.66 23.78 8.95
C ILE A 280 3.30 23.09 9.06
N LEU A 281 2.72 22.65 7.93
CA LEU A 281 1.39 22.02 7.92
C LEU A 281 1.37 20.72 8.71
N LEU A 282 2.39 19.86 8.55
CA LEU A 282 2.43 18.57 9.24
C LEU A 282 2.83 18.72 10.71
N LEU A 283 3.62 19.72 11.07
CA LEU A 283 3.90 20.05 12.47
C LEU A 283 2.62 20.51 13.20
N ILE A 284 1.82 21.38 12.56
CA ILE A 284 0.50 21.78 13.10
C ILE A 284 -0.39 20.54 13.24
N GLY A 285 -0.47 19.69 12.21
CA GLY A 285 -1.24 18.44 12.27
C GLY A 285 -0.78 17.52 13.40
N ALA A 286 0.53 17.37 13.59
CA ALA A 286 1.11 16.56 14.66
C ALA A 286 0.79 17.11 16.06
N PHE A 287 0.80 18.44 16.25
CA PHE A 287 0.34 19.06 17.49
C PHE A 287 -1.16 18.84 17.71
N VAL A 288 -1.99 19.08 16.70
CA VAL A 288 -3.44 18.86 16.81
C VAL A 288 -3.72 17.42 17.22
N VAL A 289 -3.12 16.44 16.52
CA VAL A 289 -3.28 15.02 16.83
C VAL A 289 -2.80 14.70 18.26
N GLY A 290 -1.63 15.19 18.64
CA GLY A 290 -1.07 14.92 19.98
C GLY A 290 -1.91 15.50 21.11
N TYR A 291 -2.49 16.69 20.93
CA TYR A 291 -3.23 17.38 21.98
C TYR A 291 -4.74 17.07 21.98
N THR A 292 -5.28 16.51 20.91
CA THR A 292 -6.67 16.03 20.87
C THR A 292 -6.87 14.64 21.46
N LEU A 293 -5.80 13.85 21.54
CA LEU A 293 -5.82 12.53 22.14
C LEU A 293 -5.47 12.60 23.64
N GLU A 294 -6.06 11.70 24.42
CA GLU A 294 -5.70 11.49 25.81
C GLU A 294 -4.41 10.64 25.90
N GLY A 295 -3.60 10.92 26.92
CA GLY A 295 -2.39 10.15 27.18
C GLY A 295 -1.17 11.02 27.50
N LYS A 296 -0.06 10.31 27.78
CA LYS A 296 1.24 10.92 28.03
C LYS A 296 1.96 11.25 26.70
N MET A 297 2.97 12.11 26.77
CA MET A 297 3.83 12.45 25.63
C MET A 297 3.10 13.10 24.43
N LYS A 298 2.14 13.98 24.68
CA LYS A 298 1.35 14.69 23.65
C LYS A 298 2.21 15.39 22.58
N TRP A 299 3.43 15.77 22.94
CA TRP A 299 4.43 16.39 22.07
C TRP A 299 5.16 15.41 21.14
N PHE A 300 5.04 14.08 21.36
CA PHE A 300 5.88 13.08 20.68
C PHE A 300 5.69 13.06 19.15
N PRO A 301 4.47 13.08 18.57
CA PRO A 301 4.31 13.17 17.12
C PRO A 301 4.95 14.44 16.53
N ALA A 302 4.87 15.57 17.24
CA ALA A 302 5.48 16.82 16.81
C ALA A 302 7.01 16.74 16.84
N LEU A 303 7.60 16.18 17.90
CA LEU A 303 9.04 15.94 17.97
C LEU A 303 9.52 15.05 16.82
N VAL A 304 8.83 13.93 16.57
CA VAL A 304 9.17 13.04 15.46
C VAL A 304 9.09 13.80 14.13
N THR A 305 8.07 14.64 13.93
CA THR A 305 7.96 15.47 12.73
C THR A 305 9.17 16.40 12.58
N VAL A 306 9.59 17.08 13.64
CA VAL A 306 10.79 17.94 13.64
C VAL A 306 12.04 17.13 13.26
N VAL A 307 12.23 15.97 13.88
CA VAL A 307 13.40 15.10 13.63
C VAL A 307 13.43 14.63 12.17
N LEU A 308 12.31 14.15 11.64
CA LEU A 308 12.24 13.65 10.26
C LEU A 308 12.45 14.76 9.23
N PHE A 309 11.86 15.94 9.43
CA PHE A 309 12.06 17.07 8.52
C PHE A 309 13.47 17.66 8.61
N THR A 310 14.06 17.72 9.81
CA THR A 310 15.46 18.14 9.98
C THR A 310 16.40 17.16 9.28
N SER A 311 16.18 15.85 9.46
CA SER A 311 16.93 14.83 8.75
C SER A 311 16.78 14.95 7.23
N ALA A 312 15.55 15.17 6.75
CA ALA A 312 15.29 15.42 5.32
C ALA A 312 16.06 16.63 4.80
N TYR A 313 16.11 17.73 5.55
CA TYR A 313 16.82 18.93 5.16
C TYR A 313 18.31 18.68 4.90
N PHE A 314 19.00 18.05 5.85
CA PHE A 314 20.42 17.75 5.70
C PHE A 314 20.71 16.73 4.60
N LEU A 315 19.87 15.70 4.49
CA LEU A 315 20.00 14.68 3.47
C LEU A 315 19.69 15.23 2.06
N GLU A 316 18.71 16.11 1.92
CA GLU A 316 18.40 16.78 0.65
C GLU A 316 19.58 17.65 0.20
N LYS A 317 20.19 18.41 1.11
CA LYS A 317 21.41 19.21 0.85
C LYS A 317 22.59 18.37 0.39
N SER A 318 22.68 17.09 0.84
CA SER A 318 23.77 16.20 0.42
C SER A 318 23.71 15.81 -1.05
N GLY A 319 22.57 16.02 -1.72
CA GLY A 319 22.36 15.71 -3.13
C GLY A 319 22.44 14.24 -3.52
N LYS A 320 22.54 13.33 -2.56
CA LYS A 320 22.88 11.91 -2.77
C LYS A 320 21.86 11.12 -3.62
N PHE A 321 20.59 11.51 -3.63
CA PHE A 321 19.52 10.82 -4.36
C PHE A 321 18.74 11.70 -5.36
N GLY A 322 19.16 12.96 -5.52
CA GLY A 322 18.46 13.92 -6.36
C GLY A 322 17.41 14.74 -5.60
N MET A 323 16.97 15.82 -6.23
CA MET A 323 16.09 16.80 -5.62
C MET A 323 14.70 16.25 -5.30
N GLY A 324 14.22 16.48 -4.10
CA GLY A 324 12.86 16.19 -3.66
C GLY A 324 12.68 14.79 -3.05
N VAL A 325 13.70 13.94 -3.05
CA VAL A 325 13.60 12.56 -2.55
C VAL A 325 13.39 12.51 -1.05
N TYR A 326 14.17 13.25 -0.28
CA TYR A 326 14.04 13.22 1.18
C TYR A 326 12.92 14.11 1.69
N THR A 327 12.65 15.22 1.00
CA THR A 327 11.49 16.08 1.29
C THR A 327 10.18 15.33 1.09
N SER A 328 10.02 14.60 0.00
CA SER A 328 8.84 13.76 -0.23
C SER A 328 8.73 12.63 0.80
N LEU A 329 9.87 12.05 1.20
CA LEU A 329 9.95 11.01 2.21
C LEU A 329 9.48 11.52 3.58
N ALA A 330 9.90 12.72 4.00
CA ALA A 330 9.45 13.34 5.25
C ALA A 330 7.95 13.64 5.22
N ILE A 331 7.47 14.26 4.13
CA ILE A 331 6.03 14.57 3.97
C ILE A 331 5.21 13.29 4.06
N THR A 332 5.52 12.27 3.27
CA THR A 332 4.72 11.05 3.24
C THR A 332 4.89 10.18 4.48
N GLY A 333 6.05 10.19 5.12
CA GLY A 333 6.29 9.46 6.37
C GLY A 333 5.48 10.03 7.53
N VAL A 334 5.48 11.37 7.70
CA VAL A 334 4.67 12.02 8.74
C VAL A 334 3.18 11.89 8.43
N THR A 335 2.76 12.10 7.17
CA THR A 335 1.35 11.91 6.78
C THR A 335 0.89 10.49 7.09
N PHE A 336 1.72 9.48 6.79
CA PHE A 336 1.43 8.08 7.09
C PHE A 336 1.15 7.86 8.59
N GLY A 337 1.97 8.45 9.47
CA GLY A 337 1.73 8.36 10.91
C GLY A 337 0.45 9.06 11.34
N LEU A 338 0.19 10.28 10.85
CA LEU A 338 -0.96 11.08 11.25
C LEU A 338 -2.31 10.47 10.80
N VAL A 339 -2.38 9.78 9.66
CA VAL A 339 -3.62 9.09 9.24
C VAL A 339 -3.98 7.91 10.16
N HIS A 340 -3.03 7.43 10.98
CA HIS A 340 -3.29 6.43 12.01
C HIS A 340 -3.93 7.01 13.30
N TYR A 341 -4.47 8.23 13.24
CA TYR A 341 -5.21 8.87 14.33
C TYR A 341 -6.31 7.96 14.94
N HIS A 342 -6.93 7.12 14.12
CA HIS A 342 -7.92 6.14 14.55
C HIS A 342 -7.41 5.13 15.58
N ALA A 343 -6.09 4.90 15.68
CA ALA A 343 -5.48 4.01 16.67
C ALA A 343 -5.57 4.59 18.10
N LYS A 344 -5.87 5.89 18.24
CA LYS A 344 -6.02 6.61 19.51
C LYS A 344 -4.83 6.47 20.47
N SER A 345 -3.64 6.20 19.95
CA SER A 345 -2.39 6.06 20.71
C SER A 345 -1.34 7.03 20.19
N ILE A 346 -0.97 8.00 21.00
CA ILE A 346 0.01 9.06 20.65
C ILE A 346 1.37 8.47 20.30
N ILE A 347 1.83 7.49 21.11
CA ILE A 347 3.12 6.82 20.89
C ILE A 347 3.07 6.03 19.58
N TYR A 348 1.99 5.29 19.33
CA TYR A 348 1.82 4.55 18.09
C TYR A 348 1.88 5.48 16.86
N ILE A 349 1.20 6.63 16.89
CA ILE A 349 1.19 7.61 15.78
C ILE A 349 2.59 8.13 15.50
N GLY A 350 3.34 8.50 16.54
CA GLY A 350 4.72 8.95 16.37
C GLY A 350 5.63 7.85 15.81
N LEU A 351 5.50 6.62 16.30
CA LEU A 351 6.22 5.47 15.76
C LEU A 351 5.80 5.14 14.32
N ALA A 352 4.53 5.31 13.98
CA ALA A 352 4.04 5.16 12.61
C ALA A 352 4.63 6.21 11.65
N CYS A 353 4.93 7.43 12.10
CA CYS A 353 5.69 8.41 11.31
C CYS A 353 7.09 7.89 10.98
N VAL A 354 7.79 7.29 11.96
CA VAL A 354 9.13 6.69 11.75
C VAL A 354 9.03 5.46 10.85
N ALA A 355 8.00 4.61 11.04
CA ALA A 355 7.71 3.49 10.16
C ALA A 355 7.50 3.96 8.70
N GLY A 356 6.71 5.02 8.54
CA GLY A 356 6.49 5.65 7.25
C GLY A 356 7.78 6.10 6.57
N TRP A 357 8.75 6.61 7.32
CA TRP A 357 10.09 6.90 6.81
C TRP A 357 10.82 5.63 6.38
N ALA A 358 10.82 4.57 7.21
CA ALA A 358 11.49 3.31 6.92
C ALA A 358 10.95 2.65 5.63
N TYR A 359 9.63 2.62 5.45
CA TYR A 359 8.97 2.08 4.27
C TYR A 359 9.32 2.91 3.01
N GLY A 360 9.22 4.23 3.10
CA GLY A 360 9.55 5.11 2.00
C GLY A 360 11.04 5.09 1.64
N TYR A 361 11.94 4.92 2.60
CA TYR A 361 13.37 4.70 2.34
C TYR A 361 13.61 3.40 1.59
N THR A 362 12.93 2.30 2.00
CA THR A 362 12.99 1.00 1.31
C THR A 362 12.55 1.15 -0.14
N TYR A 363 11.41 1.82 -0.39
CA TYR A 363 10.94 2.12 -1.74
C TYR A 363 11.96 2.95 -2.55
N ASN A 364 12.53 3.99 -1.97
CA ASN A 364 13.54 4.81 -2.66
C ASN A 364 14.78 4.01 -3.07
N LYS A 365 15.19 3.04 -2.26
CA LYS A 365 16.34 2.15 -2.54
C LYS A 365 16.03 1.06 -3.55
N THR A 366 14.85 0.48 -3.50
CA THR A 366 14.48 -0.70 -4.29
C THR A 366 13.68 -0.35 -5.54
N LYS A 367 13.02 0.81 -5.55
CA LYS A 367 12.04 1.24 -6.55
C LYS A 367 10.90 0.22 -6.72
N ASN A 368 10.58 -0.48 -5.65
CA ASN A 368 9.61 -1.57 -5.67
C ASN A 368 8.75 -1.56 -4.40
N VAL A 369 7.44 -1.44 -4.60
CA VAL A 369 6.42 -1.40 -3.54
C VAL A 369 6.37 -2.70 -2.73
N PHE A 370 6.64 -3.85 -3.36
CA PHE A 370 6.59 -5.14 -2.68
C PHE A 370 7.62 -5.24 -1.55
N TYR A 371 8.81 -4.65 -1.70
CA TYR A 371 9.80 -4.63 -0.62
C TYR A 371 9.43 -3.65 0.50
N SER A 372 8.82 -2.52 0.17
CA SER A 372 8.25 -1.61 1.17
C SER A 372 7.12 -2.28 1.95
N ALA A 373 6.22 -2.96 1.25
CA ALA A 373 5.13 -3.73 1.83
C ALA A 373 5.64 -4.91 2.69
N LEU A 374 6.75 -5.55 2.30
CA LEU A 374 7.37 -6.59 3.11
C LEU A 374 7.87 -6.03 4.46
N VAL A 375 8.55 -4.88 4.46
CA VAL A 375 8.95 -4.22 5.72
C VAL A 375 7.74 -3.90 6.57
N HIS A 376 6.69 -3.36 5.96
CA HIS A 376 5.45 -3.00 6.65
C HIS A 376 4.76 -4.24 7.25
N ALA A 377 4.60 -5.32 6.48
CA ALA A 377 4.00 -6.57 6.97
C ALA A 377 4.82 -7.20 8.10
N LEU A 378 6.15 -7.18 7.99
CA LEU A 378 7.05 -7.65 9.04
C LEU A 378 6.95 -6.79 10.31
N VAL A 379 6.72 -5.48 10.19
CA VAL A 379 6.46 -4.60 11.34
C VAL A 379 5.14 -4.96 12.01
N ASN A 380 4.07 -5.14 11.23
CA ASN A 380 2.75 -5.52 11.76
C ASN A 380 2.77 -6.90 12.44
N THR A 381 3.55 -7.85 11.90
CA THR A 381 3.69 -9.22 12.43
C THR A 381 4.73 -9.29 13.56
N GLY A 382 5.56 -8.27 13.73
CA GLY A 382 6.70 -8.28 14.63
C GLY A 382 6.33 -8.54 16.09
N VAL A 383 5.18 -8.08 16.57
CA VAL A 383 4.69 -8.40 17.92
C VAL A 383 4.51 -9.91 18.12
N LEU A 384 4.05 -10.64 17.12
CA LEU A 384 3.93 -12.09 17.15
C LEU A 384 5.30 -12.76 17.03
N ILE A 385 6.16 -12.26 16.12
CA ILE A 385 7.49 -12.83 15.88
C ILE A 385 8.36 -12.78 17.14
N PHE A 386 8.22 -11.75 17.97
CA PHE A 386 9.07 -11.53 19.15
C PHE A 386 8.34 -11.76 20.49
N GLY A 387 7.11 -12.29 20.47
CA GLY A 387 6.34 -12.53 21.70
C GLY A 387 6.11 -11.25 22.51
N LEU A 388 5.71 -10.18 21.85
CA LEU A 388 5.50 -8.86 22.45
C LEU A 388 4.00 -8.53 22.58
N LYS A 389 3.71 -7.54 23.42
CA LYS A 389 2.40 -6.91 23.55
C LYS A 389 2.56 -5.40 23.52
N MET A 390 1.78 -4.73 22.67
CA MET A 390 1.67 -3.27 22.70
C MET A 390 0.66 -2.86 23.76
N MET A 391 1.05 -1.91 24.61
CA MET A 391 0.19 -1.27 25.59
C MET A 391 -0.42 -0.02 24.93
N ARG A 392 -1.74 0.07 24.96
CA ARG A 392 -2.47 1.23 24.39
C ARG A 392 -2.70 2.31 25.42
#